data_ad3341d2b937d5aef1954ff9e9e3039d
#
_entry.id   ad3341d2b937d5aef1954ff9e9e3039d
#
_cell.length_a   1.000
_cell.length_b   1.000
_cell.length_c   1.000
_cell.angle_alpha   90.00
_cell.angle_beta   90.00
_cell.angle_gamma   90.00
#
_symmetry.space_group_name_H-M   'P 1'
#
loop_
_entity.id
_entity.type
_entity.pdbx_description
1 polymer ?
#
loop_
_entity_poly.entity_id
_entity_poly.type
_entity_poly.pdbx_seq_one_letter_code
_entity_poly.pdbx_strand_id
1 'polypeptide(L)'
;MSAVVTPAYEWSDLDWKAIERRVYKLQKRIYKASARGDVKAIHKLQRLLMTSWSARCLAVRRVTQDNRGKKTAGVDGVKSLPPHNRLRLVTILTLTTLPKPTRRVWIDKPGTTEKRGLGIPVMRDRATQALAKLALEPEWESRFEPNSYGFRPGRSCHDAIGAIFTSIRLKAKFVLDADLAKCFDRIDHQALLTKLQTYPTLRRAIKGWLKAGVMDGLDVTPTTRGTPQGGVITLARQHRVAWTGDSHHGVLPPLPHGQWDEGEMAATGHSLRR
;
A
#
# COMPACT_ATOMS: atom_id res chain seq x y z
N MET A 1 -31.06 20.82 -10.02
CA MET A 1 -30.45 19.81 -10.88
C MET A 1 -29.10 20.33 -11.33
N SER A 2 -27.99 19.84 -10.77
CA SER A 2 -26.65 20.25 -11.21
C SER A 2 -26.38 19.70 -12.60
N ALA A 3 -26.11 20.57 -13.56
CA ALA A 3 -25.72 20.20 -14.90
C ALA A 3 -24.50 19.28 -14.83
N VAL A 4 -24.64 18.07 -15.35
CA VAL A 4 -23.52 17.13 -15.51
C VAL A 4 -22.67 17.72 -16.65
N VAL A 5 -21.59 18.41 -16.30
CA VAL A 5 -20.59 18.87 -17.27
C VAL A 5 -20.00 17.62 -17.94
N THR A 6 -20.44 17.34 -19.15
CA THR A 6 -19.84 16.29 -19.98
C THR A 6 -18.43 16.74 -20.32
N PRO A 7 -17.37 15.95 -20.02
CA PRO A 7 -16.03 16.33 -20.36
C PRO A 7 -15.89 16.47 -21.89
N ALA A 8 -15.21 17.52 -22.33
CA ALA A 8 -15.01 17.84 -23.77
C ALA A 8 -14.08 16.85 -24.50
N TYR A 9 -13.65 15.77 -23.84
CA TYR A 9 -12.74 14.76 -24.39
C TYR A 9 -13.08 13.37 -23.88
N GLU A 10 -12.73 12.35 -24.62
CA GLU A 10 -12.93 10.96 -24.25
C GLU A 10 -11.74 10.39 -23.46
N TRP A 11 -11.98 9.29 -22.75
CA TRP A 11 -10.93 8.59 -21.99
C TRP A 11 -9.80 8.05 -22.88
N SER A 12 -10.12 7.67 -24.12
CA SER A 12 -9.20 7.21 -25.16
C SER A 12 -8.21 8.29 -25.59
N ASP A 13 -8.64 9.56 -25.58
CA ASP A 13 -7.91 10.70 -26.14
C ASP A 13 -6.90 11.31 -25.17
N LEU A 14 -6.85 10.78 -23.94
CA LEU A 14 -5.94 11.29 -22.92
C LEU A 14 -4.47 11.00 -23.27
N ASP A 15 -3.64 12.05 -23.30
CA ASP A 15 -2.19 11.91 -23.39
C ASP A 15 -1.61 11.36 -22.07
N TRP A 16 -1.59 10.04 -21.98
CA TRP A 16 -1.10 9.32 -20.82
C TRP A 16 0.36 9.60 -20.51
N LYS A 17 1.20 9.81 -21.53
CA LYS A 17 2.62 10.15 -21.33
C LYS A 17 2.78 11.52 -20.66
N ALA A 18 1.99 12.50 -21.04
CA ALA A 18 1.99 13.81 -20.39
C ALA A 18 1.44 13.72 -18.95
N ILE A 19 0.36 12.96 -18.73
CA ILE A 19 -0.24 12.72 -17.42
C ILE A 19 0.79 12.07 -16.47
N GLU A 20 1.42 10.99 -16.88
CA GLU A 20 2.44 10.28 -16.11
C GLU A 20 3.63 11.18 -15.78
N ARG A 21 4.11 11.96 -16.75
CA ARG A 21 5.22 12.90 -16.56
C ARG A 21 4.89 13.99 -15.53
N ARG A 22 3.66 14.53 -15.54
CA ARG A 22 3.22 15.52 -14.54
C ARG A 22 3.17 14.92 -13.13
N VAL A 23 2.62 13.72 -12.98
CA VAL A 23 2.57 13.01 -11.68
C VAL A 23 3.97 12.70 -11.20
N TYR A 24 4.83 12.16 -12.06
CA TYR A 24 6.23 11.85 -11.74
C TYR A 24 7.02 13.08 -11.25
N LYS A 25 6.83 14.25 -11.90
CA LYS A 25 7.46 15.51 -11.43
C LYS A 25 7.06 15.86 -9.99
N LEU A 26 5.78 15.68 -9.62
CA LEU A 26 5.32 15.90 -8.24
C LEU A 26 5.90 14.86 -7.28
N GLN A 27 5.89 13.59 -7.67
CA GLN A 27 6.47 12.50 -6.87
C GLN A 27 7.96 12.72 -6.61
N LYS A 28 8.74 13.12 -7.63
CA LYS A 28 10.16 13.46 -7.47
C LYS A 28 10.38 14.61 -6.47
N ARG A 29 9.49 15.62 -6.46
CA ARG A 29 9.53 16.73 -5.49
C ARG A 29 9.22 16.24 -4.07
N ILE A 30 8.22 15.35 -3.90
CA ILE A 30 7.90 14.75 -2.58
C ILE A 30 9.10 13.94 -2.08
N TYR A 31 9.68 13.08 -2.92
CA TYR A 31 10.88 12.32 -2.60
C TYR A 31 12.03 13.22 -2.11
N LYS A 32 12.36 14.28 -2.86
CA LYS A 32 13.42 15.23 -2.49
C LYS A 32 13.11 15.99 -1.19
N ALA A 33 11.85 16.34 -0.94
CA ALA A 33 11.44 16.98 0.31
C ALA A 33 11.58 16.01 1.49
N SER A 34 11.22 14.73 1.30
CA SER A 34 11.38 13.69 2.31
C SER A 34 12.84 13.40 2.63
N ALA A 35 13.70 13.31 1.61
CA ALA A 35 15.15 13.13 1.79
C ALA A 35 15.81 14.26 2.60
N ARG A 36 15.23 15.47 2.61
CA ARG A 36 15.69 16.61 3.41
C ARG A 36 14.98 16.75 4.76
N GLY A 37 14.02 15.87 5.08
CA GLY A 37 13.22 15.96 6.31
C GLY A 37 12.20 17.11 6.32
N ASP A 38 11.90 17.75 5.18
CA ASP A 38 10.97 18.89 5.10
C ASP A 38 9.51 18.45 5.11
N VAL A 39 8.98 18.20 6.31
CA VAL A 39 7.60 17.71 6.54
C VAL A 39 6.56 18.69 5.99
N LYS A 40 6.80 20.01 6.10
CA LYS A 40 5.86 21.04 5.60
C LYS A 40 5.74 20.95 4.07
N ALA A 41 6.87 20.86 3.37
CA ALA A 41 6.89 20.69 1.92
C ALA A 41 6.26 19.33 1.48
N ILE A 42 6.55 18.23 2.19
CA ILE A 42 5.93 16.93 1.93
C ILE A 42 4.41 17.06 1.95
N HIS A 43 3.84 17.56 3.05
CA HIS A 43 2.39 17.70 3.19
C HIS A 43 1.77 18.62 2.15
N LYS A 44 2.43 19.74 1.80
CA LYS A 44 1.97 20.65 0.73
C LYS A 44 1.94 19.96 -0.63
N LEU A 45 3.01 19.25 -0.97
CA LEU A 45 3.12 18.55 -2.26
C LEU A 45 2.18 17.34 -2.35
N GLN A 46 1.97 16.61 -1.25
CA GLN A 46 1.00 15.53 -1.19
C GLN A 46 -0.43 16.04 -1.41
N ARG A 47 -0.83 17.17 -0.77
CA ARG A 47 -2.14 17.80 -1.03
C ARG A 47 -2.27 18.21 -2.49
N LEU A 48 -1.24 18.83 -3.07
CA LEU A 48 -1.23 19.23 -4.47
C LEU A 48 -1.40 18.01 -5.40
N LEU A 49 -0.71 16.91 -5.12
CA LEU A 49 -0.86 15.68 -5.90
C LEU A 49 -2.27 15.11 -5.78
N MET A 50 -2.82 15.04 -4.56
CA MET A 50 -4.17 14.51 -4.31
C MET A 50 -5.29 15.32 -5.00
N THR A 51 -5.06 16.62 -5.25
CA THR A 51 -6.00 17.48 -5.99
C THR A 51 -5.72 17.53 -7.49
N SER A 52 -4.57 17.05 -7.93
CA SER A 52 -4.17 17.05 -9.33
C SER A 52 -5.07 16.16 -10.19
N TRP A 53 -5.64 16.76 -11.26
CA TRP A 53 -6.41 16.00 -12.24
C TRP A 53 -5.61 14.85 -12.86
N SER A 54 -4.35 15.08 -13.23
CA SER A 54 -3.46 14.05 -13.77
C SER A 54 -3.27 12.86 -12.81
N ALA A 55 -3.12 13.12 -11.51
CA ALA A 55 -2.97 12.06 -10.52
C ALA A 55 -4.27 11.28 -10.31
N ARG A 56 -5.42 11.95 -10.33
CA ARG A 56 -6.73 11.29 -10.28
C ARG A 56 -6.96 10.40 -11.51
N CYS A 57 -6.64 10.88 -12.72
CA CYS A 57 -6.71 10.06 -13.93
C CYS A 57 -5.85 8.81 -13.82
N LEU A 58 -4.59 8.95 -13.39
CA LEU A 58 -3.68 7.83 -13.25
C LEU A 58 -4.16 6.83 -12.18
N ALA A 59 -4.70 7.31 -11.06
CA ALA A 59 -5.27 6.47 -10.01
C ALA A 59 -6.49 5.67 -10.51
N VAL A 60 -7.39 6.32 -11.25
CA VAL A 60 -8.57 5.67 -11.84
C VAL A 60 -8.14 4.65 -12.90
N ARG A 61 -7.22 5.00 -13.81
CA ARG A 61 -6.67 4.08 -14.83
C ARG A 61 -6.12 2.82 -14.15
N ARG A 62 -5.29 2.97 -13.13
CA ARG A 62 -4.66 1.85 -12.42
C ARG A 62 -5.67 0.84 -11.89
N VAL A 63 -6.78 1.29 -11.31
CA VAL A 63 -7.78 0.38 -10.71
C VAL A 63 -8.84 -0.12 -11.67
N THR A 64 -9.14 0.63 -12.74
CA THR A 64 -10.22 0.29 -13.68
C THR A 64 -9.72 -0.35 -14.97
N GLN A 65 -8.44 -0.20 -15.29
CA GLN A 65 -7.87 -0.67 -16.57
C GLN A 65 -6.66 -1.57 -16.35
N ASP A 66 -5.64 -1.14 -15.62
CA ASP A 66 -4.35 -1.83 -15.55
C ASP A 66 -4.39 -3.02 -14.57
N ASN A 67 -5.09 -2.88 -13.44
CA ASN A 67 -5.14 -3.92 -12.41
C ASN A 67 -6.06 -5.08 -12.81
N ARG A 68 -5.58 -6.31 -12.65
CA ARG A 68 -6.39 -7.55 -12.85
C ARG A 68 -7.62 -7.60 -11.92
N GLY A 69 -7.54 -7.01 -10.73
CA GLY A 69 -8.65 -6.90 -9.78
C GLY A 69 -9.85 -6.07 -10.25
N LYS A 70 -9.78 -5.40 -11.40
CA LYS A 70 -10.91 -4.64 -12.01
C LYS A 70 -12.16 -5.51 -12.24
N LYS A 71 -11.99 -6.80 -12.44
CA LYS A 71 -13.09 -7.76 -12.67
C LYS A 71 -13.81 -8.18 -11.38
N THR A 72 -13.29 -7.87 -10.21
CA THR A 72 -13.86 -8.26 -8.92
C THR A 72 -14.61 -7.08 -8.30
N ALA A 73 -15.93 -7.21 -8.12
CA ALA A 73 -16.76 -6.16 -7.52
C ALA A 73 -16.53 -6.03 -6.01
N GLY A 74 -16.72 -4.82 -5.47
CA GLY A 74 -16.90 -4.57 -4.04
C GLY A 74 -18.33 -4.93 -3.59
N VAL A 75 -18.75 -4.38 -2.44
CA VAL A 75 -20.12 -4.55 -1.90
C VAL A 75 -21.21 -3.89 -2.76
N ASP A 76 -20.83 -2.97 -3.64
CA ASP A 76 -21.72 -2.27 -4.58
C ASP A 76 -21.99 -3.03 -5.88
N GLY A 77 -21.40 -4.21 -6.06
CA GLY A 77 -21.54 -5.02 -7.26
C GLY A 77 -20.82 -4.45 -8.51
N VAL A 78 -20.21 -3.25 -8.41
CA VAL A 78 -19.59 -2.56 -9.55
C VAL A 78 -18.24 -3.15 -9.90
N LYS A 79 -18.11 -3.58 -11.16
CA LYS A 79 -16.86 -4.08 -11.77
C LYS A 79 -16.71 -3.52 -13.19
N SER A 80 -15.47 -3.43 -13.67
CA SER A 80 -15.17 -3.10 -15.08
C SER A 80 -15.82 -1.81 -15.58
N LEU A 81 -15.47 -0.67 -14.97
CA LEU A 81 -16.03 0.65 -15.35
C LEU A 81 -15.77 0.99 -16.83
N PRO A 82 -16.81 1.32 -17.61
CA PRO A 82 -16.67 1.79 -18.98
C PRO A 82 -15.98 3.16 -19.06
N PRO A 83 -15.39 3.54 -20.21
CA PRO A 83 -14.60 4.77 -20.36
C PRO A 83 -15.26 6.05 -19.83
N HIS A 84 -16.50 6.32 -20.20
CA HIS A 84 -17.23 7.51 -19.75
C HIS A 84 -17.41 7.58 -18.23
N ASN A 85 -17.63 6.44 -17.57
CA ASN A 85 -17.73 6.36 -16.11
C ASN A 85 -16.37 6.54 -15.42
N ARG A 86 -15.26 6.26 -16.10
CA ARG A 86 -13.91 6.55 -15.57
C ARG A 86 -13.68 8.04 -15.43
N LEU A 87 -14.02 8.84 -16.44
CA LEU A 87 -13.92 10.31 -16.38
C LEU A 87 -14.81 10.88 -15.28
N ARG A 88 -16.04 10.39 -15.16
CA ARG A 88 -16.92 10.76 -14.05
C ARG A 88 -16.32 10.43 -12.69
N LEU A 89 -15.67 9.27 -12.56
CA LEU A 89 -15.00 8.90 -11.31
C LEU A 89 -13.84 9.86 -11.01
N VAL A 90 -13.06 10.29 -12.01
CA VAL A 90 -11.97 11.28 -11.85
C VAL A 90 -12.49 12.58 -11.24
N THR A 91 -13.65 13.10 -11.71
CA THR A 91 -14.20 14.37 -11.22
C THR A 91 -14.66 14.30 -9.77
N ILE A 92 -15.24 13.17 -9.34
CA ILE A 92 -15.78 13.00 -7.98
C ILE A 92 -14.78 12.43 -6.97
N LEU A 93 -13.54 12.14 -7.40
CA LEU A 93 -12.54 11.51 -6.55
C LEU A 93 -12.01 12.49 -5.49
N THR A 94 -12.47 12.33 -4.26
CA THR A 94 -12.10 13.18 -3.11
C THR A 94 -11.85 12.33 -1.85
N LEU A 95 -11.17 12.89 -0.86
CA LEU A 95 -10.93 12.26 0.45
C LEU A 95 -12.10 12.41 1.44
N THR A 96 -13.16 13.12 1.07
CA THR A 96 -14.22 13.54 2.01
C THR A 96 -15.32 12.50 2.22
N THR A 97 -15.32 11.43 1.45
CA THR A 97 -16.38 10.41 1.53
C THR A 97 -16.04 9.28 2.46
N LEU A 98 -17.02 8.88 3.28
CA LEU A 98 -16.88 7.69 4.12
C LEU A 98 -16.72 6.44 3.24
N PRO A 99 -15.75 5.59 3.53
CA PRO A 99 -15.53 4.34 2.80
C PRO A 99 -16.66 3.36 3.10
N LYS A 100 -16.98 2.52 2.10
CA LYS A 100 -17.88 1.38 2.31
C LYS A 100 -17.12 0.18 2.88
N PRO A 101 -17.80 -0.76 3.57
CA PRO A 101 -17.18 -2.02 3.97
C PRO A 101 -16.53 -2.74 2.78
N THR A 102 -15.48 -3.49 3.04
CA THR A 102 -14.86 -4.33 2.02
C THR A 102 -15.63 -5.64 1.89
N ARG A 103 -15.84 -6.13 0.66
CA ARG A 103 -16.45 -7.44 0.43
C ARG A 103 -15.44 -8.54 0.66
N ARG A 104 -15.78 -9.53 1.49
CA ARG A 104 -14.96 -10.73 1.70
C ARG A 104 -14.99 -11.62 0.46
N VAL A 105 -13.81 -12.06 0.04
CA VAL A 105 -13.63 -13.08 -0.98
C VAL A 105 -12.61 -14.07 -0.46
N TRP A 106 -12.97 -15.33 -0.41
CA TRP A 106 -12.09 -16.39 0.05
C TRP A 106 -11.33 -16.98 -1.14
N ILE A 107 -10.01 -17.11 -1.01
CA ILE A 107 -9.15 -17.79 -1.99
C ILE A 107 -8.38 -18.91 -1.31
N ASP A 108 -8.17 -20.01 -2.01
CA ASP A 108 -7.41 -21.12 -1.48
C ASP A 108 -5.92 -20.77 -1.38
N LYS A 109 -5.27 -21.21 -0.31
CA LYS A 109 -3.82 -21.11 -0.18
C LYS A 109 -3.17 -22.29 -0.93
N PRO A 110 -2.18 -22.04 -1.79
CA PRO A 110 -1.48 -23.12 -2.47
C PRO A 110 -0.89 -24.12 -1.47
N GLY A 111 -1.10 -25.43 -1.72
CA GLY A 111 -0.53 -26.52 -0.93
C GLY A 111 -1.17 -26.75 0.45
N THR A 112 -2.30 -26.11 0.76
CA THR A 112 -3.03 -26.29 2.03
C THR A 112 -4.54 -26.33 1.80
N THR A 113 -5.30 -26.84 2.78
CA THR A 113 -6.77 -26.77 2.80
C THR A 113 -7.29 -25.43 3.35
N GLU A 114 -6.39 -24.54 3.78
CA GLU A 114 -6.76 -23.26 4.36
C GLU A 114 -7.14 -22.23 3.29
N LYS A 115 -8.06 -21.35 3.63
CA LYS A 115 -8.47 -20.22 2.81
C LYS A 115 -7.91 -18.91 3.33
N ARG A 116 -7.56 -18.00 2.41
CA ARG A 116 -7.18 -16.64 2.69
C ARG A 116 -8.35 -15.71 2.37
N GLY A 117 -8.79 -14.93 3.35
CA GLY A 117 -9.83 -13.93 3.16
C GLY A 117 -9.26 -12.62 2.58
N LEU A 118 -9.69 -12.25 1.37
CA LEU A 118 -9.41 -10.95 0.79
C LEU A 118 -10.54 -9.97 1.12
N GLY A 119 -10.21 -8.71 1.39
CA GLY A 119 -11.18 -7.62 1.51
C GLY A 119 -11.17 -6.76 0.25
N ILE A 120 -12.25 -6.78 -0.51
CA ILE A 120 -12.36 -6.09 -1.80
C ILE A 120 -13.13 -4.78 -1.61
N PRO A 121 -12.48 -3.59 -1.65
CA PRO A 121 -13.18 -2.32 -1.54
C PRO A 121 -13.99 -2.02 -2.81
N VAL A 122 -14.96 -1.11 -2.72
CA VAL A 122 -15.67 -0.58 -3.88
C VAL A 122 -14.72 0.17 -4.82
N MET A 123 -15.07 0.28 -6.10
CA MET A 123 -14.19 0.85 -7.12
C MET A 123 -13.71 2.28 -6.78
N ARG A 124 -14.59 3.10 -6.22
CA ARG A 124 -14.29 4.46 -5.76
C ARG A 124 -13.22 4.47 -4.67
N ASP A 125 -13.37 3.61 -3.66
CA ASP A 125 -12.42 3.54 -2.55
C ASP A 125 -11.06 3.02 -3.04
N ARG A 126 -11.04 2.06 -3.97
CA ARG A 126 -9.79 1.61 -4.61
C ARG A 126 -9.09 2.77 -5.34
N ALA A 127 -9.84 3.58 -6.10
CA ALA A 127 -9.28 4.72 -6.82
C ALA A 127 -8.73 5.78 -5.84
N THR A 128 -9.46 6.08 -4.76
CA THR A 128 -8.99 7.01 -3.73
C THR A 128 -7.76 6.47 -2.99
N GLN A 129 -7.72 5.17 -2.70
CA GLN A 129 -6.54 4.51 -2.12
C GLN A 129 -5.35 4.51 -3.09
N ALA A 130 -5.58 4.30 -4.39
CA ALA A 130 -4.53 4.39 -5.40
C ALA A 130 -3.95 5.81 -5.49
N LEU A 131 -4.80 6.83 -5.43
CA LEU A 131 -4.39 8.22 -5.40
C LEU A 131 -3.58 8.54 -4.14
N ALA A 132 -4.02 8.08 -2.96
CA ALA A 132 -3.27 8.22 -1.72
C ALA A 132 -1.91 7.49 -1.79
N LYS A 133 -1.85 6.32 -2.41
CA LYS A 133 -0.60 5.60 -2.65
C LYS A 133 0.37 6.42 -3.49
N LEU A 134 -0.08 7.04 -4.59
CA LEU A 134 0.76 7.91 -5.43
C LEU A 134 1.38 9.07 -4.63
N ALA A 135 0.67 9.59 -3.62
CA ALA A 135 1.15 10.69 -2.79
C ALA A 135 2.10 10.23 -1.66
N LEU A 136 1.86 9.06 -1.08
CA LEU A 136 2.62 8.54 0.07
C LEU A 136 3.88 7.78 -0.35
N GLU A 137 3.84 7.05 -1.44
CA GLU A 137 4.92 6.17 -1.90
C GLU A 137 6.27 6.90 -2.06
N PRO A 138 6.36 8.10 -2.68
CA PRO A 138 7.64 8.79 -2.83
C PRO A 138 8.26 9.27 -1.51
N GLU A 139 7.45 9.62 -0.51
CA GLU A 139 7.93 9.96 0.82
C GLU A 139 8.64 8.78 1.47
N TRP A 140 8.02 7.60 1.40
CA TRP A 140 8.55 6.40 2.05
C TRP A 140 9.67 5.75 1.25
N GLU A 141 9.65 5.86 -0.08
CA GLU A 141 10.73 5.37 -0.92
C GLU A 141 12.08 6.02 -0.59
N SER A 142 12.08 7.28 -0.15
CA SER A 142 13.29 7.98 0.28
C SER A 142 13.85 7.50 1.64
N ARG A 143 13.06 6.76 2.41
CA ARG A 143 13.39 6.31 3.77
C ARG A 143 13.66 4.80 3.87
N PHE A 144 13.35 4.05 2.80
CA PHE A 144 13.55 2.61 2.80
C PHE A 144 15.01 2.25 2.70
N GLU A 145 15.39 1.18 3.41
CA GLU A 145 16.70 0.60 3.31
C GLU A 145 17.03 0.16 1.88
N PRO A 146 18.28 0.34 1.43
CA PRO A 146 18.70 -0.02 0.07
C PRO A 146 18.40 -1.47 -0.29
N ASN A 147 18.51 -2.39 0.68
CA ASN A 147 18.33 -3.83 0.50
C ASN A 147 16.90 -4.33 0.77
N SER A 148 15.92 -3.44 0.91
CA SER A 148 14.50 -3.80 0.95
C SER A 148 13.95 -3.86 -0.47
N TYR A 149 13.38 -5.00 -0.88
CA TYR A 149 12.96 -5.24 -2.28
C TYR A 149 11.45 -5.40 -2.43
N GLY A 150 10.75 -5.96 -1.45
CA GLY A 150 9.35 -6.32 -1.55
C GLY A 150 8.44 -5.13 -1.83
N PHE A 151 7.56 -5.23 -2.85
CA PHE A 151 6.51 -4.24 -3.19
C PHE A 151 6.97 -2.81 -3.46
N ARG A 152 8.23 -2.57 -3.70
CA ARG A 152 8.80 -1.25 -4.02
C ARG A 152 8.77 -0.98 -5.52
N PRO A 153 8.55 0.29 -5.95
CA PRO A 153 8.65 0.65 -7.36
C PRO A 153 10.06 0.36 -7.91
N GLY A 154 10.12 -0.22 -9.10
CA GLY A 154 11.40 -0.51 -9.77
C GLY A 154 12.27 -1.57 -9.08
N ARG A 155 11.74 -2.32 -8.12
CA ARG A 155 12.39 -3.45 -7.46
C ARG A 155 11.65 -4.74 -7.77
N SER A 156 12.39 -5.83 -7.97
CA SER A 156 11.86 -7.14 -8.29
C SER A 156 12.43 -8.23 -7.38
N CYS A 157 11.84 -9.42 -7.44
CA CYS A 157 12.41 -10.59 -6.77
C CYS A 157 13.79 -10.99 -7.35
N HIS A 158 14.02 -10.72 -8.63
CA HIS A 158 15.32 -10.98 -9.27
C HIS A 158 16.42 -10.08 -8.69
N ASP A 159 16.12 -8.81 -8.38
CA ASP A 159 17.07 -7.90 -7.71
C ASP A 159 17.42 -8.42 -6.31
N ALA A 160 16.43 -8.93 -5.57
CA ALA A 160 16.64 -9.53 -4.26
C ALA A 160 17.53 -10.79 -4.34
N ILE A 161 17.24 -11.69 -5.30
CA ILE A 161 18.04 -12.89 -5.54
C ILE A 161 19.47 -12.51 -5.90
N GLY A 162 19.68 -11.55 -6.80
CA GLY A 162 20.99 -11.07 -7.19
C GLY A 162 21.80 -10.50 -6.02
N ALA A 163 21.14 -9.73 -5.13
CA ALA A 163 21.78 -9.19 -3.93
C ALA A 163 22.15 -10.29 -2.93
N ILE A 164 21.28 -11.27 -2.71
CA ILE A 164 21.57 -12.45 -1.85
C ILE A 164 22.75 -13.23 -2.42
N PHE A 165 22.71 -13.59 -3.72
CA PHE A 165 23.79 -14.31 -4.37
C PHE A 165 25.14 -13.59 -4.23
N THR A 166 25.17 -12.28 -4.51
CA THR A 166 26.39 -11.47 -4.37
C THR A 166 26.91 -11.47 -2.93
N SER A 167 26.01 -11.50 -1.95
CA SER A 167 26.37 -11.47 -0.54
C SER A 167 26.97 -12.77 -0.03
N ILE A 168 26.53 -13.94 -0.56
CA ILE A 168 26.91 -15.27 -0.03
C ILE A 168 27.97 -16.00 -0.87
N ARG A 169 28.17 -15.60 -2.14
CA ARG A 169 28.97 -16.36 -3.11
C ARG A 169 30.45 -16.58 -2.73
N LEU A 170 31.04 -15.65 -1.94
CA LEU A 170 32.45 -15.68 -1.64
C LEU A 170 32.80 -16.23 -0.25
N LYS A 171 31.86 -16.20 0.69
CA LYS A 171 32.05 -16.64 2.07
C LYS A 171 30.81 -17.28 2.62
N ALA A 172 30.96 -18.34 3.40
CA ALA A 172 29.85 -18.90 4.19
C ALA A 172 29.28 -17.84 5.14
N LYS A 173 27.96 -17.74 5.21
CA LYS A 173 27.25 -16.80 6.09
C LYS A 173 26.07 -17.49 6.74
N PHE A 174 25.71 -17.03 7.93
CA PHE A 174 24.46 -17.40 8.55
C PHE A 174 23.30 -16.67 7.85
N VAL A 175 22.19 -17.38 7.65
CA VAL A 175 20.96 -16.84 7.05
C VAL A 175 19.86 -16.90 8.10
N LEU A 176 19.30 -15.73 8.44
CA LEU A 176 18.09 -15.64 9.25
C LEU A 176 16.87 -15.65 8.31
N ASP A 177 16.09 -16.74 8.36
CA ASP A 177 14.79 -16.84 7.68
C ASP A 177 13.69 -16.58 8.72
N ALA A 178 13.06 -15.40 8.64
CA ALA A 178 12.06 -14.96 9.61
C ALA A 178 10.83 -14.39 8.90
N ASP A 179 9.63 -14.73 9.39
CA ASP A 179 8.35 -14.20 8.91
C ASP A 179 7.47 -13.69 10.06
N LEU A 180 6.68 -12.66 9.76
CA LEU A 180 5.77 -12.06 10.72
C LEU A 180 4.40 -12.78 10.70
N ALA A 181 4.13 -13.57 11.72
CA ALA A 181 2.88 -14.32 11.84
C ALA A 181 1.65 -13.38 11.82
N LYS A 182 0.76 -13.57 10.83
CA LYS A 182 -0.48 -12.80 10.67
C LYS A 182 -0.27 -11.28 10.66
N CYS A 183 0.83 -10.81 10.06
CA CYS A 183 1.23 -9.39 10.04
C CYS A 183 0.06 -8.46 9.72
N PHE A 184 -0.67 -8.72 8.62
CA PHE A 184 -1.80 -7.89 8.20
C PHE A 184 -2.98 -7.88 9.17
N ASP A 185 -3.22 -8.97 9.85
CA ASP A 185 -4.37 -9.14 10.73
C ASP A 185 -4.12 -8.50 12.11
N ARG A 186 -2.85 -8.27 12.45
CA ARG A 186 -2.43 -7.78 13.77
C ARG A 186 -1.99 -6.32 13.82
N ILE A 187 -1.93 -5.62 12.68
CA ILE A 187 -1.52 -4.21 12.64
C ILE A 187 -2.39 -3.37 13.57
N ASP A 188 -1.76 -2.71 14.55
CA ASP A 188 -2.45 -1.73 15.37
C ASP A 188 -2.73 -0.45 14.57
N HIS A 189 -4.00 -0.03 14.55
CA HIS A 189 -4.44 1.12 13.76
C HIS A 189 -3.87 2.43 14.27
N GLN A 190 -3.74 2.60 15.60
CA GLN A 190 -3.24 3.82 16.19
C GLN A 190 -1.74 3.95 15.98
N ALA A 191 -0.98 2.87 16.19
CA ALA A 191 0.45 2.83 15.93
C ALA A 191 0.75 3.15 14.46
N LEU A 192 -0.01 2.55 13.51
CA LEU A 192 0.12 2.85 12.09
C LEU A 192 -0.15 4.33 11.78
N LEU A 193 -1.23 4.90 12.32
CA LEU A 193 -1.58 6.31 12.10
C LEU A 193 -0.59 7.28 12.74
N THR A 194 -0.01 6.93 13.87
CA THR A 194 1.05 7.72 14.52
C THR A 194 2.31 7.72 13.68
N LYS A 195 2.72 6.54 13.20
CA LYS A 195 3.90 6.40 12.34
C LYS A 195 3.76 7.09 10.99
N LEU A 196 2.55 7.13 10.44
CA LEU A 196 2.25 7.76 9.15
C LEU A 196 2.55 9.27 9.14
N GLN A 197 2.40 9.97 10.25
CA GLN A 197 2.61 11.43 10.41
C GLN A 197 2.10 12.27 9.23
N THR A 198 1.03 11.84 8.57
CA THR A 198 0.49 12.53 7.40
C THR A 198 -0.49 13.63 7.79
N TYR A 199 -0.81 14.52 6.85
CA TYR A 199 -1.69 15.66 7.12
C TYR A 199 -3.13 15.22 7.49
N PRO A 200 -3.88 16.04 8.28
CA PRO A 200 -5.11 15.61 8.96
C PRO A 200 -6.18 15.00 8.06
N THR A 201 -6.40 15.55 6.86
CA THR A 201 -7.43 15.04 5.94
C THR A 201 -7.09 13.63 5.43
N LEU A 202 -5.84 13.38 5.05
CA LEU A 202 -5.41 12.06 4.61
C LEU A 202 -5.39 11.06 5.77
N ARG A 203 -4.97 11.51 6.97
CA ARG A 203 -5.03 10.69 8.20
C ARG A 203 -6.46 10.22 8.48
N ARG A 204 -7.46 11.12 8.38
CA ARG A 204 -8.88 10.76 8.57
C ARG A 204 -9.35 9.75 7.53
N ALA A 205 -9.01 9.94 6.26
CA ALA A 205 -9.37 9.00 5.20
C ALA A 205 -8.76 7.61 5.45
N ILE A 206 -7.47 7.54 5.81
CA ILE A 206 -6.80 6.27 6.14
C ILE A 206 -7.46 5.61 7.35
N LYS A 207 -7.77 6.37 8.42
CA LYS A 207 -8.51 5.86 9.57
C LYS A 207 -9.88 5.31 9.17
N GLY A 208 -10.60 5.98 8.26
CA GLY A 208 -11.87 5.51 7.70
C GLY A 208 -11.70 4.16 7.00
N TRP A 209 -10.72 4.01 6.10
CA TRP A 209 -10.48 2.73 5.41
C TRP A 209 -10.08 1.59 6.35
N LEU A 210 -9.36 1.89 7.44
CA LEU A 210 -9.02 0.90 8.47
C LEU A 210 -10.25 0.40 9.21
N LYS A 211 -11.21 1.30 9.45
CA LYS A 211 -12.43 1.04 10.22
C LYS A 211 -13.65 0.69 9.37
N ALA A 212 -13.51 0.61 8.05
CA ALA A 212 -14.62 0.39 7.12
C ALA A 212 -15.39 -0.92 7.34
N GLY A 213 -14.78 -1.87 8.03
CA GLY A 213 -15.36 -3.20 8.25
C GLY A 213 -15.22 -4.12 7.04
N VAL A 214 -15.63 -5.36 7.23
CA VAL A 214 -15.63 -6.41 6.23
C VAL A 214 -17.03 -7.03 6.18
N MET A 215 -17.59 -7.09 4.98
CA MET A 215 -18.87 -7.74 4.69
C MET A 215 -18.59 -9.15 4.16
N ASP A 216 -19.10 -10.16 4.86
CA ASP A 216 -19.07 -11.57 4.44
C ASP A 216 -20.53 -12.06 4.33
N GLY A 217 -20.98 -12.31 3.10
CA GLY A 217 -22.43 -12.48 2.85
C GLY A 217 -23.21 -11.20 3.18
N LEU A 218 -24.11 -11.27 4.15
CA LEU A 218 -24.92 -10.15 4.67
C LEU A 218 -24.34 -9.56 5.97
N ASP A 219 -23.38 -10.23 6.60
CA ASP A 219 -22.83 -9.82 7.88
C ASP A 219 -21.71 -8.81 7.72
N VAL A 220 -21.76 -7.73 8.48
CA VAL A 220 -20.72 -6.70 8.54
C VAL A 220 -19.96 -6.80 9.84
N THR A 221 -18.70 -7.22 9.76
CA THR A 221 -17.79 -7.30 10.91
C THR A 221 -16.96 -6.02 11.00
N PRO A 222 -16.98 -5.29 12.13
CA PRO A 222 -16.12 -4.14 12.37
C PRO A 222 -14.64 -4.54 12.37
N THR A 223 -13.77 -3.66 11.86
CA THR A 223 -12.32 -3.86 11.89
C THR A 223 -11.71 -3.01 13.00
N THR A 224 -11.23 -3.65 14.06
CA THR A 224 -10.56 -2.98 15.20
C THR A 224 -9.04 -3.03 15.09
N ARG A 225 -8.51 -4.05 14.43
CA ARG A 225 -7.08 -4.27 14.13
C ARG A 225 -6.92 -4.80 12.71
N GLY A 226 -5.71 -4.77 12.23
CA GLY A 226 -5.36 -5.31 10.93
C GLY A 226 -5.79 -4.44 9.75
N THR A 227 -5.50 -4.92 8.56
CA THR A 227 -5.87 -4.28 7.31
C THR A 227 -6.44 -5.33 6.36
N PRO A 228 -7.55 -5.06 5.64
CA PRO A 228 -8.05 -5.99 4.65
C PRO A 228 -6.97 -6.30 3.62
N GLN A 229 -6.65 -7.56 3.42
CA GLN A 229 -5.74 -8.00 2.37
C GLN A 229 -6.42 -7.79 1.01
N GLY A 230 -5.68 -7.29 0.01
CA GLY A 230 -6.19 -7.01 -1.34
C GLY A 230 -6.54 -5.55 -1.61
N GLY A 231 -6.49 -4.66 -0.62
CA GLY A 231 -6.61 -3.21 -0.82
C GLY A 231 -5.37 -2.61 -1.48
N VAL A 232 -5.54 -1.61 -2.35
CA VAL A 232 -4.44 -0.96 -3.09
C VAL A 232 -3.40 -0.34 -2.14
N ILE A 233 -3.85 0.21 -1.01
CA ILE A 233 -2.97 0.87 -0.04
C ILE A 233 -2.30 -0.11 0.94
N THR A 234 -2.75 -1.36 0.98
CA THR A 234 -2.17 -2.40 1.86
C THR A 234 -0.67 -2.57 1.58
N LEU A 235 -0.28 -2.57 0.31
CA LEU A 235 1.12 -2.68 -0.11
C LEU A 235 2.00 -1.52 0.41
N ALA A 236 1.51 -0.28 0.37
CA ALA A 236 2.23 0.87 0.92
C ALA A 236 2.37 0.82 2.45
N ARG A 237 1.53 0.05 3.14
CA ARG A 237 1.55 -0.15 4.59
C ARG A 237 2.48 -1.27 5.04
N GLN A 238 2.67 -2.33 4.24
CA GLN A 238 3.58 -3.44 4.57
C GLN A 238 4.99 -2.94 4.86
N HIS A 239 5.54 -2.10 4.00
CA HIS A 239 6.87 -1.53 4.18
C HIS A 239 7.02 -0.68 5.44
N ARG A 240 5.91 -0.23 6.05
CA ARG A 240 5.94 0.62 7.24
C ARG A 240 5.93 -0.15 8.55
N VAL A 241 5.42 -1.38 8.55
CA VAL A 241 5.33 -2.21 9.76
C VAL A 241 6.54 -3.10 9.90
N ALA A 242 7.09 -3.59 8.80
CA ALA A 242 8.22 -4.52 8.80
C ALA A 242 9.58 -3.86 9.12
N TRP A 243 9.67 -2.51 9.09
CA TRP A 243 10.95 -1.83 9.19
C TRP A 243 10.94 -0.63 10.15
N THR A 244 10.92 -0.91 11.44
CA THR A 244 11.20 0.08 12.46
C THR A 244 12.16 -0.46 13.46
N GLY A 245 13.41 -0.11 13.30
CA GLY A 245 14.43 -0.28 14.33
C GLY A 245 14.20 0.55 15.59
N ASP A 246 12.95 0.77 16.00
CA ASP A 246 12.64 1.29 17.32
C ASP A 246 12.51 0.13 18.30
N SER A 247 13.52 -0.01 19.11
CA SER A 247 13.88 -1.03 20.08
C SER A 247 12.89 -1.26 21.22
N HIS A 248 11.60 -1.00 21.08
CA HIS A 248 10.68 -1.18 22.21
C HIS A 248 9.56 -2.20 22.03
N HIS A 249 9.39 -2.84 20.87
CA HIS A 249 8.44 -3.94 20.73
C HIS A 249 8.98 -5.01 19.75
N GLY A 250 9.88 -5.85 20.22
CA GLY A 250 10.12 -7.17 19.63
C GLY A 250 10.82 -7.23 18.27
N VAL A 251 11.62 -6.24 17.90
CA VAL A 251 12.57 -6.33 16.77
C VAL A 251 13.96 -6.51 17.37
N LEU A 252 14.63 -7.58 17.00
CA LEU A 252 15.99 -7.85 17.40
C LEU A 252 16.89 -6.65 17.03
N PRO A 253 17.76 -6.17 17.94
CA PRO A 253 18.73 -5.14 17.64
C PRO A 253 19.69 -5.63 16.54
N PRO A 254 20.38 -4.72 15.82
CA PRO A 254 21.45 -5.12 14.92
C PRO A 254 22.46 -5.89 15.74
N LEU A 255 22.74 -7.12 15.28
CA LEU A 255 23.54 -8.11 15.99
C LEU A 255 24.98 -7.61 16.17
N PRO A 256 25.54 -7.63 17.38
CA PRO A 256 26.95 -7.43 17.57
C PRO A 256 27.72 -8.54 16.83
N HIS A 257 28.80 -8.20 16.18
CA HIS A 257 29.69 -9.15 15.52
C HIS A 257 30.27 -10.09 16.60
N GLY A 258 29.83 -11.35 16.61
CA GLY A 258 30.44 -12.43 17.39
C GLY A 258 29.57 -12.93 18.56
N GLN A 259 29.31 -14.21 18.50
CA GLN A 259 28.75 -15.12 19.50
C GLN A 259 27.22 -15.15 19.65
N TRP A 260 26.65 -16.22 19.11
CA TRP A 260 25.29 -16.69 19.39
C TRP A 260 25.36 -17.93 20.28
N ASP A 261 24.59 -17.94 21.35
CA ASP A 261 24.39 -19.13 22.15
C ASP A 261 23.18 -19.91 21.57
N GLU A 262 23.39 -21.16 21.19
CA GLU A 262 22.37 -22.03 20.57
C GLU A 262 21.15 -22.28 21.46
N GLY A 263 21.26 -22.03 22.77
CA GLY A 263 20.18 -22.23 23.73
C GLY A 263 19.05 -21.17 23.70
N GLU A 264 19.33 -19.94 23.31
CA GLU A 264 18.34 -18.86 23.28
C GLU A 264 17.43 -18.88 22.04
N MET A 265 17.86 -19.53 20.98
CA MET A 265 17.12 -19.56 19.72
C MET A 265 16.01 -20.61 19.66
N ALA A 266 16.10 -21.67 20.47
CA ALA A 266 15.05 -22.69 20.57
C ALA A 266 13.75 -22.13 21.17
N ALA A 267 13.83 -21.08 21.99
CA ALA A 267 12.67 -20.47 22.66
C ALA A 267 11.86 -19.51 21.73
N THR A 268 12.46 -19.05 20.61
CA THR A 268 11.81 -18.07 19.72
C THR A 268 11.27 -18.67 18.41
N GLY A 269 11.45 -19.96 18.18
CA GLY A 269 10.95 -20.64 16.98
C GLY A 269 11.67 -20.26 15.67
N HIS A 270 12.89 -19.75 15.75
CA HIS A 270 13.69 -19.38 14.58
C HIS A 270 14.60 -20.55 14.16
N SER A 271 14.63 -20.83 12.87
CA SER A 271 15.50 -21.86 12.28
C SER A 271 16.72 -21.21 11.63
N LEU A 272 17.90 -21.59 12.07
CA LEU A 272 19.16 -21.24 11.37
C LEU A 272 19.46 -22.30 10.31
N ARG A 273 19.65 -21.87 9.07
CA ARG A 273 20.20 -22.71 7.98
C ARG A 273 21.61 -22.26 7.65
N ARG A 274 22.52 -23.22 7.57
CA ARG A 274 23.89 -23.02 7.12
C ARG A 274 24.01 -23.06 5.61
#